data_38cbe83ea61b8887add43e181edb6e36
#
_entry.id   38cbe83ea61b8887add43e181edb6e36
#
_cell.length_a   1.000
_cell.length_b   1.000
_cell.length_c   1.000
_cell.angle_alpha   90.00
_cell.angle_beta   90.00
_cell.angle_gamma   90.00
#
_symmetry.space_group_name_H-M   'P 1'
#
loop_
_entity.id
_entity.type
_entity.pdbx_description
1 polymer ?
#
loop_
_entity_poly.entity_id
_entity_poly.type
_entity_poly.pdbx_seq_one_letter_code
_entity_poly.pdbx_strand_id
1 'polypeptide(L)'
;MIVLERKGYIMKTQPLSSPERPKNTSRIFDTTEPQLRLKTMGEDEFERVVGEWAYSCLRKEKKYSNVALLGGSGDSGRDLVAYIDDNMQKFDIYQCKRYEKPLSPSIYMIEFGKLCYYTYIGEYAVPNKYYIVASNGIGQSLRKLIEHPKQINTELINTWDEKCGKKRQIIAEGIKMTDSLRKYIEEFDFSIVSDIAPITLLDEFSKSPWYKYHFGGGIKKRPTFEKPSEQLKKSEKTMPYVKQLLKVYSKEAGQVYETQEDLKNNQKLYKHFMRQREGFFSAQSLKRFARDELLNEDSYNSLKGQVEFGIMDVYENEYSSELERVKETTKQANSLGISCEEIKDVTIYDKTGMCHELVNDEKIIWSDIDENI
;
A
#
# COMPACT_ATOMS: atom_id res chain seq x y z
N MET A 1 -27.57 -43.92 -10.95
CA MET A 1 -26.21 -43.47 -10.64
C MET A 1 -25.72 -42.65 -11.84
N ILE A 2 -26.04 -41.35 -11.87
CA ILE A 2 -25.64 -40.45 -12.94
C ILE A 2 -24.34 -39.80 -12.46
N VAL A 3 -23.25 -40.26 -13.01
CA VAL A 3 -21.92 -39.60 -12.85
C VAL A 3 -21.95 -38.38 -13.74
N LEU A 4 -22.22 -37.21 -13.15
CA LEU A 4 -21.98 -35.95 -13.83
C LEU A 4 -20.46 -35.75 -13.93
N GLU A 5 -19.93 -35.88 -15.12
CA GLU A 5 -18.55 -35.49 -15.44
C GLU A 5 -18.35 -34.04 -15.04
N ARG A 6 -17.50 -33.83 -14.06
CA ARG A 6 -17.09 -32.48 -13.58
C ARG A 6 -16.29 -31.81 -14.70
N LYS A 7 -16.97 -30.99 -15.50
CA LYS A 7 -16.27 -29.99 -16.32
C LYS A 7 -15.67 -28.96 -15.37
N GLY A 8 -14.38 -29.04 -15.12
CA GLY A 8 -13.65 -28.04 -14.37
C GLY A 8 -13.60 -26.73 -15.16
N TYR A 9 -14.54 -25.83 -14.91
CA TYR A 9 -14.44 -24.47 -15.40
C TYR A 9 -13.37 -23.73 -14.57
N ILE A 10 -12.17 -23.62 -15.10
CA ILE A 10 -11.19 -22.65 -14.63
C ILE A 10 -11.69 -21.29 -15.14
N MET A 11 -12.38 -20.53 -14.29
CA MET A 11 -12.62 -19.11 -14.60
C MET A 11 -11.25 -18.44 -14.74
N LYS A 12 -10.98 -17.82 -15.89
CA LYS A 12 -9.83 -16.94 -16.07
C LYS A 12 -10.06 -15.68 -15.25
N THR A 13 -9.77 -15.76 -13.94
CA THR A 13 -9.77 -14.59 -13.07
C THR A 13 -8.51 -13.80 -13.35
N GLN A 14 -8.68 -12.49 -13.57
CA GLN A 14 -7.52 -11.60 -13.65
C GLN A 14 -6.99 -11.35 -12.24
N PRO A 15 -5.65 -11.41 -12.05
CA PRO A 15 -5.05 -11.03 -10.77
C PRO A 15 -5.44 -9.61 -10.40
N LEU A 16 -5.66 -9.39 -9.10
CA LEU A 16 -5.91 -8.06 -8.57
C LEU A 16 -4.75 -7.13 -8.95
N SER A 17 -5.03 -6.08 -9.71
CA SER A 17 -4.04 -5.06 -10.09
C SER A 17 -3.70 -4.16 -8.90
N SER A 18 -2.57 -3.45 -9.00
CA SER A 18 -2.26 -2.39 -8.03
C SER A 18 -3.40 -1.36 -8.01
N PRO A 19 -3.89 -0.98 -6.82
CA PRO A 19 -4.94 0.03 -6.74
C PRO A 19 -4.51 1.34 -7.39
N GLU A 20 -5.45 2.02 -8.02
CA GLU A 20 -5.20 3.36 -8.54
C GLU A 20 -5.09 4.37 -7.40
N ARG A 21 -4.22 5.37 -7.60
CA ARG A 21 -4.10 6.47 -6.64
C ARG A 21 -5.42 7.22 -6.54
N PRO A 22 -5.96 7.44 -5.32
CA PRO A 22 -7.16 8.24 -5.14
C PRO A 22 -6.97 9.67 -5.68
N LYS A 23 -7.91 10.15 -6.49
CA LYS A 23 -7.88 11.52 -7.03
C LYS A 23 -8.07 12.58 -5.93
N ASN A 24 -8.76 12.22 -4.86
CA ASN A 24 -9.03 13.10 -3.72
C ASN A 24 -8.25 12.64 -2.49
N THR A 25 -7.35 13.46 -2.02
CA THR A 25 -6.47 13.22 -0.88
C THR A 25 -6.89 14.00 0.38
N SER A 26 -8.00 14.75 0.32
CA SER A 26 -8.48 15.57 1.45
C SER A 26 -8.71 14.77 2.73
N ARG A 27 -9.06 13.49 2.60
CA ARG A 27 -9.31 12.59 3.73
C ARG A 27 -8.07 12.18 4.52
N ILE A 28 -6.88 12.37 3.99
CA ILE A 28 -5.63 12.07 4.72
C ILE A 28 -5.60 12.76 6.10
N PHE A 29 -6.21 13.94 6.19
CA PHE A 29 -6.26 14.75 7.43
C PHE A 29 -7.57 14.57 8.20
N ASP A 30 -8.44 13.62 7.81
CA ASP A 30 -9.67 13.31 8.53
C ASP A 30 -9.33 12.70 9.90
N THR A 31 -9.99 13.18 10.94
CA THR A 31 -9.84 12.71 12.33
C THR A 31 -10.99 11.81 12.77
N THR A 32 -11.89 11.45 11.87
CA THR A 32 -13.00 10.55 12.15
C THR A 32 -12.45 9.19 12.60
N GLU A 33 -12.99 8.66 13.66
CA GLU A 33 -12.60 7.35 14.19
C GLU A 33 -12.78 6.27 13.10
N PRO A 34 -11.75 5.45 12.80
CA PRO A 34 -11.76 4.52 11.66
C PRO A 34 -12.93 3.53 11.64
N GLN A 35 -13.36 3.03 12.82
CA GLN A 35 -14.52 2.13 12.89
C GLN A 35 -15.82 2.85 12.53
N LEU A 36 -15.97 4.10 12.96
CA LEU A 36 -17.15 4.90 12.59
C LEU A 36 -17.12 5.19 11.08
N ARG A 37 -15.96 5.51 10.54
CA ARG A 37 -15.79 5.75 9.11
C ARG A 37 -16.14 4.50 8.28
N LEU A 38 -15.67 3.32 8.68
CA LEU A 38 -15.99 2.05 8.02
C LEU A 38 -17.50 1.77 7.99
N LYS A 39 -18.21 2.09 9.06
CA LYS A 39 -19.67 1.92 9.18
C LYS A 39 -20.45 2.89 8.30
N THR A 40 -19.93 4.08 8.04
CA THR A 40 -20.65 5.17 7.36
C THR A 40 -20.31 5.31 5.88
N MET A 41 -19.27 4.63 5.39
CA MET A 41 -18.90 4.69 3.97
C MET A 41 -19.96 4.04 3.07
N GLY A 42 -20.00 4.46 1.80
CA GLY A 42 -20.87 3.87 0.78
C GLY A 42 -20.42 2.46 0.38
N GLU A 43 -21.28 1.76 -0.36
CA GLU A 43 -21.02 0.38 -0.82
C GLU A 43 -19.79 0.32 -1.73
N ASP A 44 -19.71 1.17 -2.77
CA ASP A 44 -18.57 1.24 -3.70
C ASP A 44 -17.25 1.57 -2.99
N GLU A 45 -17.31 2.40 -1.96
CA GLU A 45 -16.14 2.75 -1.17
C GLU A 45 -15.68 1.59 -0.30
N PHE A 46 -16.62 0.86 0.29
CA PHE A 46 -16.31 -0.33 1.08
C PHE A 46 -15.69 -1.44 0.22
N GLU A 47 -16.25 -1.68 -0.98
CA GLU A 47 -15.68 -2.64 -1.93
C GLU A 47 -14.25 -2.26 -2.32
N ARG A 48 -13.99 -0.97 -2.57
CA ARG A 48 -12.63 -0.47 -2.85
C ARG A 48 -11.69 -0.69 -1.68
N VAL A 49 -12.10 -0.35 -0.46
CA VAL A 49 -11.32 -0.59 0.76
C VAL A 49 -10.96 -2.07 0.89
N VAL A 50 -11.92 -2.97 0.67
CA VAL A 50 -11.67 -4.42 0.73
C VAL A 50 -10.72 -4.87 -0.39
N GLY A 51 -10.87 -4.34 -1.60
CA GLY A 51 -9.96 -4.62 -2.71
C GLY A 51 -8.52 -4.17 -2.42
N GLU A 52 -8.35 -2.97 -1.88
CA GLU A 52 -7.03 -2.43 -1.52
C GLU A 52 -6.40 -3.17 -0.32
N TRP A 53 -7.21 -3.54 0.69
CA TRP A 53 -6.76 -4.42 1.77
C TRP A 53 -6.32 -5.79 1.23
N ALA A 54 -7.11 -6.39 0.35
CA ALA A 54 -6.79 -7.68 -0.24
C ALA A 54 -5.49 -7.62 -1.04
N TYR A 55 -5.29 -6.56 -1.84
CA TYR A 55 -4.06 -6.36 -2.58
C TYR A 55 -2.84 -6.22 -1.66
N SER A 56 -2.94 -5.38 -0.63
CA SER A 56 -1.80 -5.04 0.23
C SER A 56 -1.50 -6.09 1.29
N CYS A 57 -2.54 -6.74 1.85
CA CYS A 57 -2.39 -7.66 2.96
C CYS A 57 -2.49 -9.13 2.52
N LEU A 58 -3.53 -9.52 1.79
CA LEU A 58 -3.69 -10.92 1.39
C LEU A 58 -2.66 -11.35 0.35
N ARG A 59 -2.45 -10.54 -0.69
CA ARG A 59 -1.52 -10.86 -1.77
C ARG A 59 -0.04 -10.74 -1.35
N LYS A 60 0.32 -9.66 -0.61
CA LYS A 60 1.72 -9.39 -0.26
C LYS A 60 2.21 -10.16 0.97
N GLU A 61 1.39 -10.28 1.99
CA GLU A 61 1.83 -10.82 3.29
C GLU A 61 1.60 -12.31 3.42
N LYS A 62 0.88 -12.92 2.49
CA LYS A 62 0.47 -14.31 2.70
C LYS A 62 0.56 -15.17 1.47
N LYS A 63 0.60 -16.33 1.74
CA LYS A 63 0.12 -17.66 1.38
C LYS A 63 -0.71 -17.81 0.08
N TYR A 64 -1.23 -16.72 -0.51
CA TYR A 64 -2.04 -16.79 -1.70
C TYR A 64 -1.20 -16.57 -2.95
N SER A 65 -1.25 -17.52 -3.87
CA SER A 65 -0.58 -17.41 -5.17
C SER A 65 -1.23 -16.32 -6.04
N ASN A 66 -2.55 -16.16 -5.88
CA ASN A 66 -3.31 -15.13 -6.59
C ASN A 66 -4.52 -14.69 -5.77
N VAL A 67 -4.91 -13.41 -5.93
CA VAL A 67 -6.14 -12.85 -5.36
C VAL A 67 -6.89 -12.14 -6.49
N ALA A 68 -8.20 -12.38 -6.59
CA ALA A 68 -9.06 -11.81 -7.62
C ALA A 68 -10.33 -11.22 -7.01
N LEU A 69 -10.68 -10.00 -7.42
CA LEU A 69 -11.99 -9.38 -7.16
C LEU A 69 -12.91 -9.78 -8.29
N LEU A 70 -14.08 -10.35 -7.98
CA LEU A 70 -15.01 -10.86 -8.98
C LEU A 70 -16.20 -9.94 -9.21
N GLY A 71 -16.44 -8.96 -8.38
CA GLY A 71 -17.62 -8.09 -8.30
C GLY A 71 -18.45 -7.91 -9.58
N GLY A 72 -19.76 -7.84 -9.44
CA GLY A 72 -20.73 -7.67 -10.52
C GLY A 72 -21.79 -8.78 -10.61
N SER A 73 -22.79 -8.58 -11.47
CA SER A 73 -23.86 -9.57 -11.70
C SER A 73 -23.30 -10.80 -12.44
N GLY A 74 -22.88 -11.81 -11.73
CA GLY A 74 -22.29 -13.03 -12.29
C GLY A 74 -21.17 -13.61 -11.45
N ASP A 75 -20.89 -13.01 -10.31
CA ASP A 75 -19.91 -13.48 -9.33
C ASP A 75 -20.26 -14.80 -8.66
N SER A 76 -21.51 -15.25 -8.83
CA SER A 76 -22.07 -16.47 -8.23
C SER A 76 -21.94 -16.49 -6.70
N GLY A 77 -22.05 -15.29 -6.06
CA GLY A 77 -21.92 -15.12 -4.61
C GLY A 77 -20.47 -15.12 -4.11
N ARG A 78 -19.52 -14.62 -4.93
CA ARG A 78 -18.09 -14.52 -4.57
C ARG A 78 -17.58 -13.13 -4.90
N ASP A 79 -17.42 -12.27 -3.91
CA ASP A 79 -16.90 -10.92 -4.15
C ASP A 79 -15.39 -10.94 -4.34
N LEU A 80 -14.65 -11.72 -3.52
CA LEU A 80 -13.21 -11.86 -3.62
C LEU A 80 -12.81 -13.32 -3.42
N VAL A 81 -11.91 -13.79 -4.28
CA VAL A 81 -11.36 -15.16 -4.24
C VAL A 81 -9.84 -15.09 -4.10
N ALA A 82 -9.30 -15.79 -3.12
CA ALA A 82 -7.88 -15.89 -2.85
C ALA A 82 -7.38 -17.32 -3.07
N TYR A 83 -6.57 -17.54 -4.10
CA TYR A 83 -6.07 -18.86 -4.49
C TYR A 83 -4.84 -19.26 -3.69
N ILE A 84 -4.88 -20.45 -3.10
CA ILE A 84 -3.81 -21.00 -2.25
C ILE A 84 -2.71 -21.62 -3.08
N ASP A 85 -3.08 -22.23 -4.23
CA ASP A 85 -2.17 -22.91 -5.12
C ASP A 85 -2.11 -22.28 -6.52
N ASP A 86 -1.02 -22.51 -7.24
CA ASP A 86 -0.80 -21.95 -8.58
C ASP A 86 -1.75 -22.55 -9.63
N ASN A 87 -2.32 -23.72 -9.35
CA ASN A 87 -3.31 -24.38 -10.21
C ASN A 87 -4.74 -23.82 -10.00
N MET A 88 -4.92 -22.89 -9.07
CA MET A 88 -6.20 -22.26 -8.75
C MET A 88 -7.30 -23.24 -8.35
N GLN A 89 -6.95 -24.39 -7.80
CA GLN A 89 -7.91 -25.42 -7.39
C GLN A 89 -8.33 -25.28 -5.93
N LYS A 90 -7.43 -24.79 -5.08
CA LYS A 90 -7.70 -24.51 -3.67
C LYS A 90 -7.78 -23.00 -3.46
N PHE A 91 -8.88 -22.55 -2.88
CA PHE A 91 -9.11 -21.13 -2.70
C PHE A 91 -9.96 -20.86 -1.46
N ASP A 92 -9.84 -19.64 -0.96
CA ASP A 92 -10.71 -19.06 0.05
C ASP A 92 -11.61 -18.00 -0.60
N ILE A 93 -12.84 -17.86 -0.08
CA ILE A 93 -13.78 -16.81 -0.49
C ILE A 93 -13.86 -15.77 0.62
N TYR A 94 -13.89 -14.48 0.24
CA TYR A 94 -14.19 -13.36 1.10
C TYR A 94 -15.44 -12.67 0.56
N GLN A 95 -16.57 -12.87 1.25
CA GLN A 95 -17.85 -12.28 0.90
C GLN A 95 -18.04 -10.95 1.61
N CYS A 96 -18.13 -9.86 0.86
CA CYS A 96 -18.17 -8.50 1.38
C CYS A 96 -19.61 -8.02 1.52
N LYS A 97 -19.93 -7.41 2.65
CA LYS A 97 -21.27 -6.84 2.88
C LYS A 97 -21.21 -5.49 3.58
N ARG A 98 -21.77 -4.49 2.92
CA ARG A 98 -21.98 -3.17 3.53
C ARG A 98 -23.40 -3.07 4.04
N TYR A 99 -23.58 -3.02 5.35
CA TYR A 99 -24.86 -2.84 6.02
C TYR A 99 -24.73 -1.82 7.16
N GLU A 100 -25.81 -1.08 7.42
CA GLU A 100 -25.87 -0.10 8.51
C GLU A 100 -25.89 -0.73 9.90
N LYS A 101 -26.33 -1.97 9.99
CA LYS A 101 -26.37 -2.76 11.23
C LYS A 101 -25.53 -4.02 11.10
N PRO A 102 -25.07 -4.60 12.22
CA PRO A 102 -24.41 -5.90 12.19
C PRO A 102 -25.28 -6.96 11.51
N LEU A 103 -24.64 -7.82 10.72
CA LEU A 103 -25.35 -8.87 9.96
C LEU A 103 -26.06 -9.85 10.89
N SER A 104 -27.29 -10.15 10.57
CA SER A 104 -28.11 -11.16 11.26
C SER A 104 -28.26 -12.43 10.41
N PRO A 105 -28.66 -13.59 10.99
CA PRO A 105 -28.93 -14.79 10.23
C PRO A 105 -29.98 -14.54 9.13
N SER A 106 -31.07 -13.82 9.43
CA SER A 106 -32.14 -13.53 8.47
C SER A 106 -31.65 -12.81 7.20
N ILE A 107 -30.64 -11.96 7.33
CA ILE A 107 -30.02 -11.25 6.17
C ILE A 107 -29.04 -12.16 5.46
N TYR A 108 -28.26 -12.95 6.20
CA TYR A 108 -27.13 -13.68 5.65
C TYR A 108 -27.47 -15.07 5.11
N MET A 109 -28.66 -15.61 5.41
CA MET A 109 -29.08 -16.94 5.00
C MET A 109 -29.06 -17.12 3.47
N ILE A 110 -29.34 -16.04 2.72
CA ILE A 110 -29.27 -16.07 1.26
C ILE A 110 -27.86 -16.32 0.74
N GLU A 111 -26.84 -15.80 1.42
CA GLU A 111 -25.43 -16.01 1.02
C GLU A 111 -24.99 -17.45 1.30
N PHE A 112 -25.43 -18.05 2.41
CA PHE A 112 -25.24 -19.48 2.64
C PHE A 112 -25.97 -20.32 1.59
N GLY A 113 -27.17 -19.88 1.17
CA GLY A 113 -27.93 -20.50 0.09
C GLY A 113 -27.19 -20.43 -1.26
N LYS A 114 -26.59 -19.28 -1.59
CA LYS A 114 -25.75 -19.12 -2.78
C LYS A 114 -24.55 -20.07 -2.74
N LEU A 115 -23.83 -20.10 -1.63
CA LEU A 115 -22.67 -20.99 -1.44
C LEU A 115 -23.05 -22.45 -1.69
N CYS A 116 -24.12 -22.93 -1.05
CA CYS A 116 -24.59 -24.30 -1.25
C CYS A 116 -25.07 -24.57 -2.68
N TYR A 117 -25.86 -23.68 -3.26
CA TYR A 117 -26.43 -23.86 -4.59
C TYR A 117 -25.36 -23.92 -5.68
N TYR A 118 -24.46 -22.94 -5.69
CA TYR A 118 -23.43 -22.86 -6.73
C TYR A 118 -22.39 -24.00 -6.62
N THR A 119 -22.06 -24.42 -5.41
CA THR A 119 -21.21 -25.62 -5.22
C THR A 119 -21.95 -26.92 -5.55
N TYR A 120 -23.27 -27.00 -5.29
CA TYR A 120 -24.12 -28.13 -5.65
C TYR A 120 -24.20 -28.34 -7.17
N ILE A 121 -24.40 -27.27 -7.94
CA ILE A 121 -24.47 -27.37 -9.41
C ILE A 121 -23.08 -27.45 -10.06
N GLY A 122 -21.99 -27.36 -9.28
CA GLY A 122 -20.61 -27.44 -9.76
C GLY A 122 -20.11 -26.18 -10.48
N GLU A 123 -20.74 -25.03 -10.25
CA GLU A 123 -20.27 -23.74 -10.77
C GLU A 123 -18.84 -23.45 -10.29
N TYR A 124 -18.57 -23.78 -9.04
CA TYR A 124 -17.21 -23.81 -8.47
C TYR A 124 -17.08 -24.87 -7.36
N ALA A 125 -15.86 -25.25 -7.02
CA ALA A 125 -15.59 -26.18 -5.94
C ALA A 125 -15.91 -25.58 -4.57
N VAL A 126 -16.15 -26.43 -3.56
CA VAL A 126 -16.29 -25.96 -2.17
C VAL A 126 -14.97 -25.26 -1.76
N PRO A 127 -15.02 -24.00 -1.27
CA PRO A 127 -13.82 -23.28 -0.85
C PRO A 127 -13.19 -23.93 0.38
N ASN A 128 -11.87 -23.72 0.55
CA ASN A 128 -11.18 -24.18 1.75
C ASN A 128 -11.64 -23.40 2.99
N LYS A 129 -11.84 -22.07 2.84
CA LYS A 129 -12.46 -21.20 3.84
C LYS A 129 -13.39 -20.20 3.18
N TYR A 130 -14.42 -19.79 3.95
CA TYR A 130 -15.38 -18.78 3.56
C TYR A 130 -15.46 -17.70 4.64
N TYR A 131 -14.98 -16.50 4.30
CA TYR A 131 -14.90 -15.37 5.24
C TYR A 131 -16.00 -14.35 4.98
N ILE A 132 -16.73 -13.99 6.03
CA ILE A 132 -17.68 -12.88 6.02
C ILE A 132 -16.93 -11.60 6.34
N VAL A 133 -16.91 -10.65 5.40
CA VAL A 133 -16.28 -9.33 5.58
C VAL A 133 -17.39 -8.28 5.58
N ALA A 134 -17.73 -7.76 6.75
CA ALA A 134 -18.84 -6.82 6.89
C ALA A 134 -18.38 -5.49 7.51
N SER A 135 -18.83 -4.36 6.91
CA SER A 135 -18.45 -3.01 7.38
C SER A 135 -18.84 -2.74 8.85
N ASN A 136 -19.92 -3.36 9.32
CA ASN A 136 -20.40 -3.27 10.71
C ASN A 136 -20.32 -4.61 11.46
N GLY A 137 -19.57 -5.58 10.91
CA GLY A 137 -19.41 -6.91 11.49
C GLY A 137 -20.67 -7.77 11.49
N ILE A 138 -20.60 -8.86 12.23
CA ILE A 138 -21.72 -9.80 12.42
C ILE A 138 -22.34 -9.61 13.80
N GLY A 139 -23.68 -9.77 13.87
CA GLY A 139 -24.42 -9.74 15.13
C GLY A 139 -24.23 -11.01 15.95
N GLN A 140 -24.53 -10.94 17.25
CA GLN A 140 -24.33 -12.04 18.18
C GLN A 140 -25.09 -13.33 17.76
N SER A 141 -26.28 -13.19 17.18
CA SER A 141 -27.05 -14.34 16.69
C SER A 141 -26.41 -15.05 15.52
N LEU A 142 -25.81 -14.30 14.56
CA LEU A 142 -25.09 -14.90 13.44
C LEU A 142 -23.76 -15.52 13.92
N ARG A 143 -23.08 -14.91 14.89
CA ARG A 143 -21.88 -15.47 15.51
C ARG A 143 -22.16 -16.82 16.16
N LYS A 144 -23.20 -16.91 16.99
CA LYS A 144 -23.63 -18.19 17.60
C LYS A 144 -23.93 -19.25 16.54
N LEU A 145 -24.54 -18.86 15.42
CA LEU A 145 -24.85 -19.79 14.36
C LEU A 145 -23.59 -20.32 13.67
N ILE A 146 -22.58 -19.47 13.45
CA ILE A 146 -21.27 -19.87 12.91
C ILE A 146 -20.50 -20.77 13.87
N GLU A 147 -20.59 -20.52 15.18
CA GLU A 147 -20.00 -21.36 16.23
C GLU A 147 -20.67 -22.76 16.31
N HIS A 148 -21.90 -22.90 15.78
CA HIS A 148 -22.63 -24.16 15.73
C HIS A 148 -22.99 -24.54 14.27
N PRO A 149 -22.04 -24.92 13.42
CA PRO A 149 -22.21 -25.04 11.95
C PRO A 149 -23.40 -25.90 11.54
N LYS A 150 -23.70 -26.97 12.26
CA LYS A 150 -24.87 -27.86 11.96
C LYS A 150 -26.21 -27.14 12.09
N GLN A 151 -26.32 -26.08 12.87
CA GLN A 151 -27.53 -25.28 12.95
C GLN A 151 -27.76 -24.46 11.66
N ILE A 152 -26.70 -24.09 10.95
CA ILE A 152 -26.80 -23.43 9.63
C ILE A 152 -27.52 -24.34 8.64
N ASN A 153 -27.16 -25.62 8.57
CA ASN A 153 -27.80 -26.60 7.68
C ASN A 153 -29.32 -26.66 7.95
N THR A 154 -29.70 -26.79 9.22
CA THR A 154 -31.11 -26.90 9.63
C THR A 154 -31.88 -25.63 9.33
N GLU A 155 -31.35 -24.48 9.69
CA GLU A 155 -31.98 -23.17 9.49
C GLU A 155 -32.09 -22.82 8.00
N LEU A 156 -31.08 -23.13 7.20
CA LEU A 156 -31.11 -22.91 5.75
C LEU A 156 -32.18 -23.75 5.07
N ILE A 157 -32.33 -25.01 5.44
CA ILE A 157 -33.36 -25.88 4.90
C ILE A 157 -34.76 -25.35 5.29
N ASN A 158 -34.96 -24.99 6.55
CA ASN A 158 -36.24 -24.53 7.07
C ASN A 158 -36.67 -23.18 6.47
N THR A 159 -35.72 -22.34 6.10
CA THR A 159 -36.00 -21.02 5.55
C THR A 159 -35.79 -20.92 4.04
N TRP A 160 -35.48 -22.04 3.37
CA TRP A 160 -35.13 -22.03 1.95
C TRP A 160 -36.15 -21.35 1.06
N ASP A 161 -37.41 -21.77 1.15
CA ASP A 161 -38.48 -21.24 0.29
C ASP A 161 -38.70 -19.72 0.50
N GLU A 162 -38.42 -19.22 1.68
CA GLU A 162 -38.56 -17.80 2.00
C GLU A 162 -37.32 -16.99 1.55
N LYS A 163 -36.11 -17.49 1.81
CA LYS A 163 -34.84 -16.73 1.71
C LYS A 163 -34.05 -17.01 0.42
N CYS A 164 -34.22 -18.20 -0.17
CA CYS A 164 -33.37 -18.66 -1.28
C CYS A 164 -34.14 -19.11 -2.50
N GLY A 165 -35.37 -19.66 -2.30
CA GLY A 165 -36.13 -20.34 -3.32
C GLY A 165 -36.90 -19.45 -4.28
N LYS A 166 -37.20 -18.21 -3.92
CA LYS A 166 -38.02 -17.30 -4.74
C LYS A 166 -37.26 -16.80 -5.96
N LYS A 167 -38.00 -16.40 -6.99
CA LYS A 167 -37.43 -15.74 -8.18
C LYS A 167 -36.58 -14.54 -7.80
N ARG A 168 -35.45 -14.41 -8.46
CA ARG A 168 -34.48 -13.31 -8.31
C ARG A 168 -33.81 -13.22 -6.93
N GLN A 169 -33.88 -14.24 -6.10
CA GLN A 169 -33.07 -14.31 -4.88
C GLN A 169 -31.67 -14.79 -5.17
N ILE A 170 -31.52 -16.00 -5.74
CA ILE A 170 -30.22 -16.55 -6.16
C ILE A 170 -30.13 -16.52 -7.68
N ILE A 171 -31.12 -17.06 -8.37
CA ILE A 171 -31.25 -17.05 -9.84
C ILE A 171 -32.63 -16.46 -10.26
N ALA A 172 -32.72 -16.08 -11.54
CA ALA A 172 -33.92 -15.41 -12.08
C ALA A 172 -35.18 -16.25 -11.95
N GLU A 173 -35.11 -17.56 -12.17
CA GLU A 173 -36.21 -18.49 -12.19
C GLU A 173 -36.71 -18.92 -10.80
N GLY A 174 -35.82 -18.76 -9.79
CA GLY A 174 -36.00 -19.33 -8.45
C GLY A 174 -35.54 -20.78 -8.38
N ILE A 175 -35.40 -21.31 -7.16
CA ILE A 175 -34.85 -22.64 -6.91
C ILE A 175 -35.77 -23.41 -6.00
N LYS A 176 -36.43 -24.45 -6.54
CA LYS A 176 -37.22 -25.36 -5.71
C LYS A 176 -36.29 -26.31 -4.93
N MET A 177 -36.60 -26.53 -3.67
CA MET A 177 -35.91 -27.53 -2.85
C MET A 177 -36.24 -28.92 -3.39
N THR A 178 -35.21 -29.60 -3.93
CA THR A 178 -35.30 -31.01 -4.34
C THR A 178 -34.69 -31.89 -3.25
N ASP A 179 -35.01 -33.19 -3.24
CA ASP A 179 -34.41 -34.12 -2.27
C ASP A 179 -32.89 -34.18 -2.37
N SER A 180 -32.35 -34.09 -3.59
CA SER A 180 -30.92 -34.05 -3.81
C SER A 180 -30.26 -32.78 -3.30
N LEU A 181 -30.87 -31.62 -3.49
CA LEU A 181 -30.37 -30.36 -2.96
C LEU A 181 -30.47 -30.32 -1.43
N ARG A 182 -31.59 -30.82 -0.88
CA ARG A 182 -31.80 -30.94 0.57
C ARG A 182 -30.67 -31.80 1.18
N LYS A 183 -30.44 -32.98 0.62
CA LYS A 183 -29.38 -33.88 1.08
C LYS A 183 -27.99 -33.22 1.00
N TYR A 184 -27.74 -32.51 -0.09
CA TYR A 184 -26.46 -31.76 -0.23
C TYR A 184 -26.29 -30.72 0.88
N ILE A 185 -27.33 -29.93 1.17
CA ILE A 185 -27.31 -28.94 2.25
C ILE A 185 -27.13 -29.62 3.62
N GLU A 186 -27.80 -30.74 3.89
CA GLU A 186 -27.69 -31.51 5.14
C GLU A 186 -26.26 -31.99 5.40
N GLU A 187 -25.54 -32.38 4.33
CA GLU A 187 -24.19 -32.92 4.37
C GLU A 187 -23.11 -31.82 4.26
N PHE A 188 -23.49 -30.58 3.89
CA PHE A 188 -22.53 -29.50 3.68
C PHE A 188 -21.81 -29.13 4.99
N ASP A 189 -20.49 -28.99 4.93
CA ASP A 189 -19.66 -28.62 6.09
C ASP A 189 -19.50 -27.10 6.19
N PHE A 190 -20.35 -26.46 7.01
CA PHE A 190 -20.25 -25.05 7.30
C PHE A 190 -19.14 -24.67 8.30
N SER A 191 -18.32 -25.62 8.78
CA SER A 191 -17.15 -25.29 9.62
C SER A 191 -16.07 -24.51 8.87
N ILE A 192 -16.20 -24.39 7.56
CA ILE A 192 -15.36 -23.53 6.72
C ILE A 192 -15.68 -22.04 6.90
N VAL A 193 -16.84 -21.68 7.47
CA VAL A 193 -17.30 -20.31 7.61
C VAL A 193 -16.72 -19.64 8.83
N SER A 194 -16.21 -18.43 8.66
CA SER A 194 -15.81 -17.53 9.76
C SER A 194 -16.01 -16.07 9.35
N ASP A 195 -15.82 -15.13 10.25
CA ASP A 195 -15.88 -13.70 9.94
C ASP A 195 -14.52 -13.01 10.12
N ILE A 196 -14.31 -11.93 9.39
CA ILE A 196 -13.25 -10.95 9.64
C ILE A 196 -13.87 -9.79 10.39
N ALA A 197 -13.51 -9.63 11.66
CA ALA A 197 -14.04 -8.52 12.45
C ALA A 197 -13.57 -7.17 11.87
N PRO A 198 -14.42 -6.12 11.89
CA PRO A 198 -14.03 -4.79 11.38
C PRO A 198 -12.71 -4.26 11.96
N ILE A 199 -12.48 -4.52 13.24
CA ILE A 199 -11.23 -4.10 13.90
C ILE A 199 -10.01 -4.84 13.33
N THR A 200 -10.14 -6.12 13.00
CA THR A 200 -9.07 -6.92 12.39
C THR A 200 -8.76 -6.42 10.98
N LEU A 201 -9.82 -6.14 10.17
CA LEU A 201 -9.66 -5.56 8.85
C LEU A 201 -8.89 -4.22 8.90
N LEU A 202 -9.30 -3.32 9.82
CA LEU A 202 -8.67 -2.03 10.01
C LEU A 202 -7.21 -2.15 10.47
N ASP A 203 -6.94 -3.05 11.40
CA ASP A 203 -5.60 -3.30 11.95
C ASP A 203 -4.63 -3.82 10.88
N GLU A 204 -5.06 -4.81 10.09
CA GLU A 204 -4.28 -5.30 8.96
C GLU A 204 -4.09 -4.21 7.89
N PHE A 205 -5.16 -3.50 7.51
CA PHE A 205 -5.12 -2.48 6.48
C PHE A 205 -4.32 -1.24 6.90
N SER A 206 -4.23 -0.94 8.21
CA SER A 206 -3.45 0.20 8.73
C SER A 206 -1.97 0.16 8.33
N LYS A 207 -1.45 -1.01 8.01
CA LYS A 207 -0.09 -1.22 7.52
C LYS A 207 0.09 -0.85 6.05
N SER A 208 -1.02 -0.68 5.34
CA SER A 208 -1.03 -0.33 3.92
C SER A 208 -0.91 1.18 3.70
N PRO A 209 -0.15 1.63 2.69
CA PRO A 209 -0.09 3.05 2.34
C PRO A 209 -1.43 3.63 1.88
N TRP A 210 -2.39 2.79 1.43
CA TRP A 210 -3.73 3.23 1.03
C TRP A 210 -4.65 3.55 2.20
N TYR A 211 -4.41 3.01 3.39
CA TYR A 211 -5.25 3.20 4.58
C TYR A 211 -5.60 4.67 4.85
N LYS A 212 -4.62 5.55 4.82
CA LYS A 212 -4.77 6.98 5.12
C LYS A 212 -5.75 7.71 4.20
N TYR A 213 -5.95 7.24 2.98
CA TYR A 213 -6.86 7.84 2.02
C TYR A 213 -8.33 7.56 2.32
N HIS A 214 -8.62 6.55 3.11
CA HIS A 214 -9.97 6.18 3.53
C HIS A 214 -10.26 6.56 4.98
N PHE A 215 -9.26 6.44 5.84
CA PHE A 215 -9.43 6.55 7.30
C PHE A 215 -8.67 7.71 7.92
N GLY A 216 -7.95 8.49 7.14
CA GLY A 216 -7.17 9.61 7.68
C GLY A 216 -5.98 9.16 8.53
N GLY A 217 -5.72 9.90 9.59
CA GLY A 217 -4.59 9.65 10.48
C GLY A 217 -3.31 10.37 10.07
N GLY A 218 -3.35 11.16 8.98
CA GLY A 218 -2.22 11.93 8.50
C GLY A 218 -1.16 11.10 7.76
N ILE A 219 -0.10 11.77 7.36
CA ILE A 219 1.11 11.13 6.86
C ILE A 219 1.98 10.79 8.07
N LYS A 220 2.54 9.59 8.12
CA LYS A 220 3.47 9.22 9.19
C LYS A 220 4.55 10.29 9.33
N LYS A 221 4.88 10.64 10.56
CA LYS A 221 5.98 11.57 10.79
C LYS A 221 7.27 10.94 10.30
N ARG A 222 7.99 11.69 9.46
CA ARG A 222 9.31 11.28 9.01
C ARG A 222 10.24 11.06 10.22
N PRO A 223 10.94 9.93 10.33
CA PRO A 223 11.93 9.73 11.37
C PRO A 223 13.09 10.73 11.23
N THR A 224 13.67 11.11 12.34
CA THR A 224 14.90 11.93 12.34
C THR A 224 15.99 11.16 11.58
N PHE A 225 16.68 11.84 10.66
CA PHE A 225 17.77 11.20 9.95
C PHE A 225 18.98 10.94 10.86
N GLU A 226 19.67 9.84 10.61
CA GLU A 226 20.91 9.52 11.30
C GLU A 226 22.04 10.41 10.76
N LYS A 227 22.74 11.09 11.66
CA LYS A 227 23.91 11.86 11.29
C LYS A 227 25.00 10.95 10.70
N PRO A 228 25.74 11.42 9.69
CA PRO A 228 26.84 10.65 9.17
C PRO A 228 27.92 10.40 10.24
N SER A 229 28.54 9.24 10.19
CA SER A 229 29.71 8.95 11.01
C SER A 229 30.85 9.94 10.70
N GLU A 230 31.77 10.17 11.65
CA GLU A 230 32.92 11.04 11.40
C GLU A 230 33.76 10.55 10.22
N GLN A 231 33.86 9.24 10.02
CA GLN A 231 34.61 8.67 8.89
C GLN A 231 33.70 8.39 7.69
N LEU A 232 34.21 8.64 6.49
CA LEU A 232 33.57 8.29 5.24
C LEU A 232 33.47 6.77 5.10
N LYS A 233 32.25 6.28 4.84
CA LYS A 233 32.05 4.89 4.41
C LYS A 233 32.68 4.68 3.03
N LYS A 234 33.08 3.45 2.72
CA LYS A 234 33.70 3.10 1.43
C LYS A 234 32.83 3.53 0.23
N SER A 235 31.51 3.39 0.35
CA SER A 235 30.53 3.82 -0.67
C SER A 235 30.46 5.34 -0.84
N GLU A 236 30.65 6.14 0.23
CA GLU A 236 30.63 7.60 0.12
C GLU A 236 31.88 8.13 -0.60
N LYS A 237 33.04 7.52 -0.39
CA LYS A 237 34.31 7.93 -1.01
C LYS A 237 34.24 7.91 -2.54
N THR A 238 33.39 7.08 -3.12
CA THR A 238 33.22 6.95 -4.57
C THR A 238 32.20 7.90 -5.17
N MET A 239 31.41 8.59 -4.33
CA MET A 239 30.34 9.47 -4.79
C MET A 239 30.88 10.74 -5.46
N PRO A 240 30.33 11.15 -6.63
CA PRO A 240 30.77 12.35 -7.34
C PRO A 240 30.81 13.60 -6.47
N TYR A 241 29.75 13.86 -5.67
CA TYR A 241 29.72 15.06 -4.83
C TYR A 241 30.86 15.12 -3.80
N VAL A 242 31.29 13.98 -3.24
CA VAL A 242 32.39 13.92 -2.28
C VAL A 242 33.71 14.28 -2.97
N LYS A 243 33.99 13.63 -4.12
CA LYS A 243 35.19 13.86 -4.91
C LYS A 243 35.29 15.33 -5.35
N GLN A 244 34.19 15.87 -5.87
CA GLN A 244 34.12 17.25 -6.32
C GLN A 244 34.30 18.26 -5.17
N LEU A 245 33.70 18.03 -4.00
CA LEU A 245 33.91 18.89 -2.85
C LEU A 245 35.34 18.88 -2.36
N LEU A 246 36.01 17.72 -2.32
CA LEU A 246 37.45 17.63 -1.96
C LEU A 246 38.30 18.44 -2.95
N LYS A 247 37.97 18.38 -4.25
CA LYS A 247 38.65 19.17 -5.28
C LYS A 247 38.40 20.68 -5.11
N VAL A 248 37.17 21.10 -4.84
CA VAL A 248 36.81 22.49 -4.50
C VAL A 248 37.66 22.99 -3.33
N TYR A 249 37.77 22.20 -2.27
CA TYR A 249 38.58 22.58 -1.10
C TYR A 249 40.07 22.59 -1.39
N SER A 250 40.56 21.71 -2.26
CA SER A 250 41.95 21.70 -2.69
C SER A 250 42.31 22.99 -3.44
N LYS A 251 41.45 23.41 -4.37
CA LYS A 251 41.65 24.68 -5.10
C LYS A 251 41.59 25.89 -4.16
N GLU A 252 40.62 25.93 -3.23
CA GLU A 252 40.46 27.02 -2.26
C GLU A 252 41.66 27.15 -1.32
N ALA A 253 42.26 26.04 -0.93
CA ALA A 253 43.39 26.03 0.01
C ALA A 253 44.75 26.06 -0.67
N GLY A 254 44.85 25.90 -1.99
CA GLY A 254 46.10 25.79 -2.73
C GLY A 254 46.91 24.53 -2.37
N GLN A 255 46.27 23.48 -1.85
CA GLN A 255 46.89 22.19 -1.52
C GLN A 255 45.92 21.04 -1.78
N VAL A 256 46.43 19.86 -2.09
CA VAL A 256 45.65 18.69 -2.44
C VAL A 256 45.02 18.04 -1.20
N TYR A 257 43.71 17.81 -1.26
CA TYR A 257 42.92 17.02 -0.31
C TYR A 257 42.30 15.84 -1.05
N GLU A 258 42.83 14.64 -0.86
CA GLU A 258 42.31 13.41 -1.48
C GLU A 258 41.28 12.73 -0.56
N THR A 259 41.39 12.96 0.74
CA THR A 259 40.59 12.31 1.76
C THR A 259 39.99 13.33 2.74
N GLN A 260 38.97 12.90 3.48
CA GLN A 260 38.42 13.69 4.58
C GLN A 260 39.46 13.93 5.69
N GLU A 261 40.34 12.98 5.91
CA GLU A 261 41.43 13.08 6.91
C GLU A 261 42.32 14.25 6.64
N ASP A 262 42.65 14.52 5.37
CA ASP A 262 43.50 15.66 4.97
C ASP A 262 42.84 17.00 5.33
N LEU A 263 41.53 17.09 5.29
CA LEU A 263 40.77 18.29 5.69
C LEU A 263 40.85 18.60 7.18
N LYS A 264 41.21 17.65 8.05
CA LYS A 264 41.27 17.88 9.50
C LYS A 264 42.22 18.98 9.90
N ASN A 265 43.24 19.19 9.10
CA ASN A 265 44.24 20.27 9.29
C ASN A 265 43.65 21.66 8.97
N ASN A 266 42.53 21.72 8.22
CA ASN A 266 41.79 22.96 7.94
C ASN A 266 40.40 22.89 8.54
N GLN A 267 40.26 23.28 9.79
CA GLN A 267 39.02 23.18 10.57
C GLN A 267 37.82 23.86 9.90
N LYS A 268 38.04 24.95 9.14
CA LYS A 268 36.94 25.66 8.45
C LYS A 268 36.38 24.82 7.30
N LEU A 269 37.22 24.25 6.48
CA LEU A 269 36.83 23.39 5.36
C LEU A 269 36.27 22.05 5.86
N TYR A 270 36.88 21.46 6.88
CA TYR A 270 36.41 20.24 7.51
C TYR A 270 34.97 20.39 8.04
N LYS A 271 34.70 21.45 8.82
CA LYS A 271 33.34 21.73 9.32
C LYS A 271 32.36 22.00 8.20
N HIS A 272 32.78 22.66 7.13
CA HIS A 272 31.92 22.88 5.97
C HIS A 272 31.59 21.53 5.30
N PHE A 273 32.59 20.69 5.04
CA PHE A 273 32.41 19.37 4.47
C PHE A 273 31.40 18.49 5.31
N MET A 274 31.57 18.48 6.63
CA MET A 274 30.69 17.72 7.51
C MET A 274 29.22 18.19 7.41
N ARG A 275 28.98 19.51 7.33
CA ARG A 275 27.62 20.03 7.11
C ARG A 275 27.03 19.63 5.75
N GLN A 276 27.83 19.62 4.70
CA GLN A 276 27.39 19.17 3.39
C GLN A 276 26.99 17.68 3.42
N ARG A 277 27.75 16.84 4.13
CA ARG A 277 27.40 15.43 4.36
C ARG A 277 26.11 15.27 5.16
N GLU A 278 25.92 16.05 6.23
CA GLU A 278 24.65 16.04 7.00
C GLU A 278 23.46 16.33 6.08
N GLY A 279 23.58 17.31 5.18
CA GLY A 279 22.57 17.59 4.17
C GLY A 279 22.31 16.39 3.27
N PHE A 280 23.35 15.80 2.71
CA PHE A 280 23.21 14.63 1.84
C PHE A 280 22.49 13.46 2.54
N PHE A 281 22.87 13.14 3.77
CA PHE A 281 22.23 12.08 4.55
C PHE A 281 20.75 12.38 4.88
N SER A 282 20.43 13.65 5.12
CA SER A 282 19.06 14.07 5.28
C SER A 282 18.23 13.84 4.00
N ALA A 283 18.72 14.28 2.84
CA ALA A 283 18.06 14.06 1.57
C ALA A 283 17.88 12.56 1.25
N GLN A 284 18.90 11.73 1.51
CA GLN A 284 18.80 10.28 1.36
C GLN A 284 17.75 9.65 2.29
N SER A 285 17.64 10.16 3.53
CA SER A 285 16.60 9.74 4.46
C SER A 285 15.20 10.13 3.96
N LEU A 286 15.05 11.34 3.41
CA LEU A 286 13.79 11.78 2.81
C LEU A 286 13.42 10.94 1.58
N LYS A 287 14.38 10.62 0.74
CA LYS A 287 14.20 9.76 -0.44
C LYS A 287 13.72 8.37 -0.06
N ARG A 288 14.32 7.75 0.98
CA ARG A 288 13.88 6.46 1.51
C ARG A 288 12.48 6.55 2.09
N PHE A 289 12.20 7.57 2.90
CA PHE A 289 10.87 7.79 3.47
C PHE A 289 9.82 7.95 2.38
N ALA A 290 10.10 8.71 1.32
CA ALA A 290 9.18 8.89 0.20
C ALA A 290 8.90 7.55 -0.50
N ARG A 291 9.93 6.75 -0.77
CA ARG A 291 9.78 5.44 -1.41
C ARG A 291 8.99 4.44 -0.55
N ASP A 292 9.24 4.40 0.76
CA ASP A 292 8.74 3.34 1.64
C ASP A 292 7.36 3.67 2.24
N GLU A 293 7.01 4.96 2.40
CA GLU A 293 5.83 5.40 3.15
C GLU A 293 4.82 6.21 2.29
N LEU A 294 5.21 6.67 1.11
CA LEU A 294 4.33 7.46 0.25
C LEU A 294 3.87 6.64 -0.95
N LEU A 295 2.67 6.95 -1.46
CA LEU A 295 2.15 6.28 -2.65
C LEU A 295 2.77 6.79 -3.95
N ASN A 296 3.16 8.06 -3.95
CA ASN A 296 3.80 8.65 -5.11
C ASN A 296 5.32 8.55 -4.96
N GLU A 297 5.91 7.58 -5.64
CA GLU A 297 7.36 7.40 -5.69
C GLU A 297 8.08 8.64 -6.27
N ASP A 298 7.38 9.46 -7.07
CA ASP A 298 7.91 10.68 -7.65
C ASP A 298 7.89 11.90 -6.71
N SER A 299 7.31 11.80 -5.52
CA SER A 299 7.24 12.92 -4.57
C SER A 299 8.62 13.52 -4.26
N TYR A 300 9.63 12.67 -4.06
CA TYR A 300 11.00 13.13 -3.84
C TYR A 300 11.60 13.78 -5.08
N ASN A 301 11.42 13.18 -6.26
CA ASN A 301 11.95 13.72 -7.51
C ASN A 301 11.28 15.05 -7.89
N SER A 302 9.99 15.21 -7.59
CA SER A 302 9.29 16.49 -7.74
C SER A 302 9.93 17.59 -6.89
N LEU A 303 10.26 17.31 -5.63
CA LEU A 303 10.94 18.28 -4.75
C LEU A 303 12.36 18.59 -5.25
N LYS A 304 13.11 17.56 -5.66
CA LYS A 304 14.46 17.74 -6.22
C LYS A 304 14.43 18.58 -7.50
N GLY A 305 13.42 18.40 -8.37
CA GLY A 305 13.21 19.22 -9.56
C GLY A 305 12.89 20.68 -9.23
N GLN A 306 12.15 20.96 -8.15
CA GLN A 306 11.94 22.32 -7.68
C GLN A 306 13.23 22.97 -7.18
N VAL A 307 14.09 22.21 -6.49
CA VAL A 307 15.42 22.68 -6.10
C VAL A 307 16.28 22.95 -7.33
N GLU A 308 16.36 22.00 -8.27
CA GLU A 308 17.08 22.15 -9.54
C GLU A 308 16.70 23.46 -10.23
N PHE A 309 15.42 23.65 -10.49
CA PHE A 309 14.93 24.87 -11.14
C PHE A 309 15.26 26.14 -10.36
N GLY A 310 15.08 26.13 -9.04
CA GLY A 310 15.23 27.33 -8.21
C GLY A 310 16.66 27.74 -7.90
N ILE A 311 17.66 26.90 -8.22
CA ILE A 311 19.08 27.22 -7.98
C ILE A 311 19.84 27.59 -9.26
N MET A 312 19.32 27.29 -10.46
CA MET A 312 20.11 27.38 -11.70
C MET A 312 20.65 28.77 -11.95
N ASP A 313 19.82 29.82 -11.83
CA ASP A 313 20.27 31.20 -12.08
C ASP A 313 21.43 31.62 -11.14
N VAL A 314 21.41 31.12 -9.89
CA VAL A 314 22.51 31.38 -8.93
C VAL A 314 23.71 30.50 -9.23
N TYR A 315 23.49 29.23 -9.56
CA TYR A 315 24.56 28.28 -9.88
C TYR A 315 25.38 28.72 -11.10
N GLU A 316 24.74 29.29 -12.12
CA GLU A 316 25.35 29.72 -13.39
C GLU A 316 26.09 31.08 -13.30
N ASN A 317 25.96 31.81 -12.17
CA ASN A 317 26.70 33.07 -12.00
C ASN A 317 28.22 32.86 -11.94
N GLU A 318 28.97 33.90 -12.28
CA GLU A 318 30.40 33.94 -12.10
C GLU A 318 30.75 34.18 -10.62
N TYR A 319 31.69 33.40 -10.11
CA TYR A 319 32.15 33.45 -8.73
C TYR A 319 33.69 33.57 -8.64
N SER A 320 34.18 34.17 -7.56
CA SER A 320 35.60 34.30 -7.31
C SER A 320 36.29 32.94 -7.03
N SER A 321 35.52 31.96 -6.55
CA SER A 321 35.97 30.58 -6.34
C SER A 321 34.81 29.55 -6.46
N GLU A 322 35.18 28.30 -6.75
CA GLU A 322 34.23 27.21 -6.76
C GLU A 322 33.55 26.99 -5.39
N LEU A 323 34.30 27.27 -4.29
CA LEU A 323 33.73 27.20 -2.94
C LEU A 323 32.65 28.26 -2.71
N GLU A 324 32.82 29.44 -3.28
CA GLU A 324 31.77 30.49 -3.21
C GLU A 324 30.52 30.05 -3.99
N ARG A 325 30.69 29.49 -5.21
CA ARG A 325 29.56 28.91 -5.97
C ARG A 325 28.81 27.85 -5.16
N VAL A 326 29.51 26.88 -4.53
CA VAL A 326 28.86 25.88 -3.66
C VAL A 326 28.07 26.51 -2.55
N LYS A 327 28.63 27.53 -1.86
CA LYS A 327 27.97 28.21 -0.74
C LYS A 327 26.73 28.98 -1.18
N GLU A 328 26.80 29.76 -2.24
CA GLU A 328 25.69 30.60 -2.68
C GLU A 328 24.58 29.73 -3.31
N THR A 329 24.93 28.68 -4.07
CA THR A 329 23.93 27.73 -4.60
C THR A 329 23.20 26.98 -3.48
N THR A 330 23.91 26.47 -2.48
CA THR A 330 23.25 25.77 -1.35
C THR A 330 22.47 26.72 -0.46
N LYS A 331 22.89 27.97 -0.30
CA LYS A 331 22.15 29.03 0.38
C LYS A 331 20.87 29.38 -0.38
N GLN A 332 20.92 29.48 -1.71
CA GLN A 332 19.73 29.69 -2.54
C GLN A 332 18.77 28.53 -2.37
N ALA A 333 19.22 27.27 -2.46
CA ALA A 333 18.36 26.12 -2.24
C ALA A 333 17.65 26.18 -0.88
N ASN A 334 18.36 26.60 0.18
CA ASN A 334 17.79 26.72 1.52
C ASN A 334 16.72 27.80 1.65
N SER A 335 16.75 28.83 0.80
CA SER A 335 15.73 29.91 0.79
C SER A 335 14.45 29.53 0.06
N LEU A 336 14.45 28.49 -0.78
CA LEU A 336 13.28 28.08 -1.57
C LEU A 336 12.14 27.57 -0.68
N GLY A 337 10.93 28.03 -0.94
CA GLY A 337 9.71 27.50 -0.36
C GLY A 337 9.19 26.31 -1.17
N ILE A 338 9.77 25.12 -1.01
CA ILE A 338 9.37 23.93 -1.76
C ILE A 338 8.50 23.00 -0.93
N SER A 339 7.51 22.39 -1.57
CA SER A 339 6.65 21.38 -0.98
C SER A 339 6.02 20.53 -2.08
N CYS A 340 5.50 19.37 -1.69
CA CYS A 340 4.56 18.61 -2.50
C CYS A 340 3.38 18.17 -1.63
N GLU A 341 2.37 17.57 -2.25
CA GLU A 341 1.13 17.22 -1.56
C GLU A 341 1.37 16.35 -0.31
N GLU A 342 2.28 15.38 -0.42
CA GLU A 342 2.55 14.40 0.63
C GLU A 342 3.73 14.78 1.55
N ILE A 343 4.60 15.70 1.13
CA ILE A 343 5.77 16.16 1.90
C ILE A 343 5.68 17.68 2.07
N LYS A 344 5.27 18.11 3.25
CA LYS A 344 5.15 19.55 3.58
C LYS A 344 6.39 20.09 4.28
N ASP A 345 7.06 19.25 5.05
CA ASP A 345 8.22 19.63 5.87
C ASP A 345 9.53 19.25 5.19
N VAL A 346 10.00 20.11 4.29
CA VAL A 346 11.31 19.99 3.66
C VAL A 346 12.29 20.90 4.38
N THR A 347 13.28 20.30 5.03
CA THR A 347 14.26 21.04 5.84
C THR A 347 15.38 21.65 5.00
N ILE A 348 16.13 22.61 5.57
CA ILE A 348 17.34 23.16 4.92
C ILE A 348 18.38 22.07 4.67
N TYR A 349 18.45 21.03 5.52
CA TYR A 349 19.33 19.89 5.31
C TYR A 349 18.96 19.12 4.04
N ASP A 350 17.66 18.87 3.82
CA ASP A 350 17.18 18.16 2.63
C ASP A 350 17.52 18.92 1.35
N LYS A 351 17.29 20.23 1.35
CA LYS A 351 17.55 21.08 0.19
C LYS A 351 19.03 21.15 -0.15
N THR A 352 19.91 21.30 0.85
CA THR A 352 21.37 21.21 0.69
C THR A 352 21.74 19.82 0.12
N GLY A 353 21.16 18.75 0.64
CA GLY A 353 21.44 17.39 0.18
C GLY A 353 20.95 17.14 -1.24
N MET A 354 19.82 17.71 -1.65
CA MET A 354 19.32 17.64 -3.03
C MET A 354 20.30 18.28 -4.02
N CYS A 355 20.98 19.38 -3.64
CA CYS A 355 22.05 19.93 -4.49
C CYS A 355 23.17 18.90 -4.72
N HIS A 356 23.54 18.12 -3.71
CA HIS A 356 24.56 17.06 -3.87
C HIS A 356 24.04 15.84 -4.65
N GLU A 357 22.74 15.55 -4.57
CA GLU A 357 22.10 14.57 -5.45
C GLU A 357 22.14 15.03 -6.92
N LEU A 358 21.93 16.32 -7.19
CA LEU A 358 22.05 16.88 -8.55
C LEU A 358 23.47 16.75 -9.08
N VAL A 359 24.48 16.86 -8.22
CA VAL A 359 25.88 16.57 -8.60
C VAL A 359 26.09 15.10 -8.92
N ASN A 360 25.53 14.20 -8.11
CA ASN A 360 25.62 12.76 -8.37
C ASN A 360 24.86 12.34 -9.65
N ASP A 361 23.81 13.09 -10.01
CA ASP A 361 23.02 12.89 -11.23
C ASP A 361 23.60 13.66 -12.45
N GLU A 362 24.77 14.27 -12.30
CA GLU A 362 25.48 15.04 -13.35
C GLU A 362 24.69 16.24 -13.90
N LYS A 363 23.73 16.76 -13.12
CA LYS A 363 22.92 17.93 -13.48
C LYS A 363 23.63 19.25 -13.23
N ILE A 364 24.44 19.29 -12.19
CA ILE A 364 25.34 20.40 -11.85
C ILE A 364 26.71 19.84 -11.46
N ILE A 365 27.74 20.69 -11.52
CA ILE A 365 29.13 20.33 -11.22
C ILE A 365 29.69 21.31 -10.19
N TRP A 366 30.26 20.80 -9.09
CA TRP A 366 30.98 21.64 -8.14
C TRP A 366 32.38 21.99 -8.61
N SER A 367 33.07 21.04 -9.23
CA SER A 367 34.38 21.19 -9.81
C SER A 367 34.59 20.19 -10.94
N ASP A 368 35.23 20.62 -12.01
CA ASP A 368 35.57 19.71 -13.11
C ASP A 368 36.47 18.58 -12.59
N ILE A 369 36.11 17.35 -12.89
CA ILE A 369 36.96 16.19 -12.64
C ILE A 369 37.79 16.00 -13.90
N ASP A 370 39.06 16.48 -13.91
CA ASP A 370 39.98 16.17 -15.00
C ASP A 370 40.19 14.65 -15.02
N GLU A 371 39.90 14.01 -16.14
CA GLU A 371 40.11 12.57 -16.35
C GLU A 371 41.62 12.17 -16.44
N ASN A 372 42.49 13.11 -16.19
CA ASN A 372 43.94 12.92 -16.28
C ASN A 372 44.60 13.12 -14.90
N ILE A 373 44.53 12.12 -14.02
CA ILE A 373 45.54 11.78 -13.02
C ILE A 373 45.49 10.27 -12.77
#